data_2320ac6ed045f126e7b77a84232e4fd0
#
_entry.id   2320ac6ed045f126e7b77a84232e4fd0
#
_cell.length_a   1.000
_cell.length_b   1.000
_cell.length_c   1.000
_cell.angle_alpha   90.00
_cell.angle_beta   90.00
_cell.angle_gamma   90.00
#
_symmetry.space_group_name_H-M   'P 1'
#
loop_
_entity.id
_entity.type
_entity.pdbx_description
1 polymer ?
#
loop_
_entity_poly.entity_id
_entity_poly.type
_entity_poly.pdbx_seq_one_letter_code
_entity_poly.pdbx_strand_id
1 'polypeptide(L)'
;MLTSASRLDVLNRLGRALADPTRSRILLSLLDAPGYPGQLAEGLRLTRSNVSNHLSCLRGCGIVVATPEGRSTRYEIADPHLTRAPRRYPR
;
A
#
# COMPACT_ATOMS: atom_id res chain seq x y z
N MET A 1 -16.68 -6.72 -14.36
CA MET A 1 -15.97 -5.79 -15.26
C MET A 1 -16.20 -4.36 -14.83
N LEU A 2 -15.14 -3.56 -14.85
CA LEU A 2 -15.25 -2.16 -14.46
C LEU A 2 -15.81 -1.31 -15.59
N THR A 3 -16.72 -0.41 -15.25
CA THR A 3 -17.19 0.60 -16.18
C THR A 3 -16.11 1.66 -16.37
N SER A 4 -16.29 2.53 -17.40
CA SER A 4 -15.37 3.64 -17.59
C SER A 4 -15.33 4.56 -16.38
N ALA A 5 -16.48 4.82 -15.77
CA ALA A 5 -16.54 5.66 -14.56
C ALA A 5 -15.76 5.00 -13.42
N SER A 6 -15.87 3.68 -13.26
CA SER A 6 -15.14 2.97 -12.20
C SER A 6 -13.64 3.00 -12.45
N ARG A 7 -13.21 2.87 -13.70
CA ARG A 7 -11.80 2.95 -14.05
C ARG A 7 -11.24 4.33 -13.75
N LEU A 8 -11.99 5.37 -14.10
CA LEU A 8 -11.56 6.73 -13.85
C LEU A 8 -11.44 6.98 -12.35
N ASP A 9 -12.39 6.47 -11.58
CA ASP A 9 -12.37 6.61 -10.14
C ASP A 9 -11.14 5.96 -9.53
N VAL A 10 -10.80 4.76 -10.01
CA VAL A 10 -9.60 4.06 -9.54
C VAL A 10 -8.34 4.86 -9.88
N LEU A 11 -8.26 5.38 -11.11
CA LEU A 11 -7.11 6.18 -11.51
C LEU A 11 -6.98 7.44 -10.69
N ASN A 12 -8.10 8.08 -10.38
CA ASN A 12 -8.07 9.29 -9.57
C ASN A 12 -7.61 9.01 -8.16
N ARG A 13 -8.04 7.90 -7.58
CA ARG A 13 -7.59 7.53 -6.24
C ARG A 13 -6.11 7.20 -6.22
N LEU A 14 -5.65 6.48 -7.23
CA LEU A 14 -4.23 6.16 -7.34
C LEU A 14 -3.41 7.43 -7.53
N GLY A 15 -3.88 8.32 -8.40
CA GLY A 15 -3.21 9.60 -8.64
C GLY A 15 -3.07 10.41 -7.37
N ARG A 16 -4.13 10.48 -6.57
CA ARG A 16 -4.08 11.21 -5.31
C ARG A 16 -3.09 10.58 -4.33
N ALA A 17 -3.07 9.26 -4.28
CA ALA A 17 -2.12 8.56 -3.41
C ALA A 17 -0.68 8.82 -3.82
N LEU A 18 -0.41 8.81 -5.12
CA LEU A 18 0.93 9.02 -5.64
C LEU A 18 1.36 10.49 -5.65
N ALA A 19 0.41 11.41 -5.46
CA ALA A 19 0.74 12.83 -5.42
C ALA A 19 1.44 13.22 -4.11
N ASP A 20 1.33 12.40 -3.08
CA ASP A 20 1.99 12.67 -1.81
C ASP A 20 3.35 11.97 -1.80
N PRO A 21 4.46 12.74 -1.67
CA PRO A 21 5.80 12.13 -1.70
C PRO A 21 6.02 11.08 -0.61
N THR A 22 5.46 11.29 0.57
CA THR A 22 5.62 10.34 1.67
C THR A 22 4.91 9.03 1.35
N ARG A 23 3.69 9.11 0.83
CA ARG A 23 2.96 7.91 0.44
C ARG A 23 3.68 7.16 -0.68
N SER A 24 4.26 7.90 -1.63
CA SER A 24 5.03 7.27 -2.71
C SER A 24 6.23 6.50 -2.16
N ARG A 25 6.90 7.07 -1.17
CA ARG A 25 8.05 6.39 -0.54
C ARG A 25 7.60 5.10 0.16
N ILE A 26 6.48 5.15 0.84
CA ILE A 26 5.92 3.98 1.50
C ILE A 26 5.58 2.92 0.46
N LEU A 27 4.92 3.32 -0.62
CA LEU A 27 4.54 2.38 -1.67
C LEU A 27 5.74 1.75 -2.35
N LEU A 28 6.79 2.52 -2.60
CA LEU A 28 8.01 1.96 -3.18
C LEU A 28 8.61 0.89 -2.27
N SER A 29 8.60 1.14 -0.96
CA SER A 29 9.09 0.15 -0.01
C SER A 29 8.24 -1.12 -0.07
N LEU A 30 6.92 -0.97 -0.15
CA LEU A 30 6.02 -2.11 -0.17
C LEU A 30 6.05 -2.88 -1.49
N LEU A 31 6.50 -2.25 -2.57
CA LEU A 31 6.70 -2.97 -3.83
C LEU A 31 7.81 -4.01 -3.70
N ASP A 32 8.79 -3.74 -2.85
CA ASP A 32 9.89 -4.67 -2.65
C ASP A 32 9.52 -5.80 -1.70
N ALA A 33 8.79 -5.50 -0.64
CA ALA A 33 8.43 -6.50 0.36
C ALA A 33 7.32 -5.96 1.25
N PRO A 34 6.50 -6.84 1.83
CA PRO A 34 5.55 -6.40 2.85
C PRO A 34 6.27 -5.69 3.99
N GLY A 35 5.57 -4.80 4.67
CA GLY A 35 6.19 -4.03 5.73
C GLY A 35 5.26 -3.84 6.92
N TYR A 36 5.85 -3.37 8.00
CA TYR A 36 5.14 -3.10 9.25
C TYR A 36 5.31 -1.63 9.62
N PRO A 37 4.31 -1.02 10.26
CA PRO A 37 4.36 0.43 10.51
C PRO A 37 5.63 0.89 11.22
N GLY A 38 6.06 0.19 12.26
CA GLY A 38 7.27 0.58 12.99
C GLY A 38 8.52 0.46 12.13
N GLN A 39 8.61 -0.63 11.37
CA GLN A 39 9.74 -0.85 10.47
C GLN A 39 9.80 0.22 9.38
N LEU A 40 8.65 0.51 8.80
CA LEU A 40 8.58 1.54 7.75
C LEU A 40 8.94 2.91 8.31
N ALA A 41 8.45 3.23 9.50
CA ALA A 41 8.75 4.50 10.13
C ALA A 41 10.25 4.66 10.34
N GLU A 42 10.88 3.63 10.88
CA GLU A 42 12.31 3.68 11.14
C GLU A 42 13.11 3.78 9.85
N GLY A 43 12.80 2.91 8.89
CA GLY A 43 13.52 2.88 7.63
C GLY A 43 13.38 4.14 6.78
N LEU A 44 12.21 4.76 6.85
CA LEU A 44 11.93 5.97 6.06
C LEU A 44 12.13 7.26 6.86
N ARG A 45 12.51 7.15 8.13
CA ARG A 45 12.72 8.30 9.02
C ARG A 45 11.44 9.12 9.19
N LEU A 46 10.36 8.42 9.45
CA LEU A 46 9.06 9.03 9.69
C LEU A 46 8.59 8.65 11.08
N THR A 47 7.63 9.39 11.60
CA THR A 47 7.01 8.97 12.86
C THR A 47 6.08 7.80 12.58
N ARG A 48 5.88 6.97 13.57
CA ARG A 48 4.98 5.83 13.47
C ARG A 48 3.56 6.29 13.19
N SER A 49 3.16 7.39 13.83
CA SER A 49 1.85 7.97 13.65
C SER A 49 1.64 8.42 12.21
N ASN A 50 2.65 9.07 11.63
CA ASN A 50 2.60 9.52 10.24
C ASN A 50 2.43 8.34 9.29
N VAL A 51 3.26 7.30 9.47
CA VAL A 51 3.17 6.10 8.64
C VAL A 51 1.80 5.45 8.78
N SER A 52 1.31 5.31 10.02
CA SER A 52 0.01 4.68 10.24
C SER A 52 -1.12 5.43 9.56
N ASN A 53 -1.07 6.76 9.57
CA ASN A 53 -2.09 7.55 8.91
C ASN A 53 -2.06 7.35 7.41
N HIS A 54 -0.87 7.33 6.81
CA HIS A 54 -0.76 7.10 5.37
C HIS A 54 -1.19 5.68 4.99
N LEU A 55 -0.81 4.69 5.79
CA LEU A 55 -1.21 3.31 5.53
C LEU A 55 -2.73 3.15 5.61
N SER A 56 -3.37 3.81 6.57
CA SER A 56 -4.83 3.77 6.69
C SER A 56 -5.48 4.36 5.44
N CYS A 57 -4.93 5.45 4.94
CA CYS A 57 -5.44 6.07 3.72
C CYS A 57 -5.29 5.14 2.52
N LEU A 58 -4.11 4.53 2.37
CA LEU A 58 -3.84 3.61 1.26
C LEU A 58 -4.72 2.37 1.33
N ARG A 59 -4.96 1.89 2.54
CA ARG A 59 -5.85 0.76 2.75
C ARG A 59 -7.29 1.13 2.39
N GLY A 60 -7.74 2.30 2.80
CA GLY A 60 -9.07 2.77 2.46
C GLY A 60 -9.29 2.92 0.97
N CYS A 61 -8.23 3.23 0.23
CA CYS A 61 -8.29 3.33 -1.23
C CYS A 61 -8.14 1.99 -1.93
N GLY A 62 -7.88 0.92 -1.18
CA GLY A 62 -7.72 -0.40 -1.77
C GLY A 62 -6.37 -0.64 -2.41
N ILE A 63 -5.40 0.23 -2.16
CA ILE A 63 -4.06 0.09 -2.76
C ILE A 63 -3.21 -0.90 -1.97
N VAL A 64 -3.42 -0.95 -0.66
CA VAL A 64 -2.72 -1.91 0.18
C VAL A 64 -3.72 -2.73 0.98
N VAL A 65 -3.29 -3.92 1.40
CA VAL A 65 -4.06 -4.77 2.31
C VAL A 65 -3.29 -4.91 3.61
N ALA A 66 -4.05 -5.06 4.69
CA ALA A 66 -3.49 -5.18 6.04
C ALA A 66 -3.86 -6.54 6.60
N THR A 67 -2.87 -7.26 7.08
CA THR A 67 -3.06 -8.59 7.65
C THR A 67 -2.58 -8.58 9.09
N PRO A 68 -3.47 -8.84 10.07
CA PRO A 68 -3.01 -8.92 11.47
C PRO A 68 -2.05 -10.07 11.67
N GLU A 69 -0.99 -9.82 12.42
CA GLU A 69 0.01 -10.83 12.78
C GLU A 69 0.39 -10.62 14.24
N GLY A 70 -0.30 -11.29 15.13
CA GLY A 70 -0.06 -11.10 16.55
C GLY A 70 -0.37 -9.66 16.94
N ARG A 71 0.62 -8.95 17.47
CA ARG A 71 0.46 -7.56 17.86
C ARG A 71 0.77 -6.58 16.74
N SER A 72 1.23 -7.10 15.63
CA SER A 72 1.61 -6.28 14.47
C SER A 72 0.59 -6.41 13.37
N THR A 73 0.65 -5.50 12.42
CA THR A 73 -0.14 -5.59 11.21
C THR A 73 0.81 -5.51 10.03
N ARG A 74 0.73 -6.50 9.16
CA ARG A 74 1.54 -6.53 7.96
C ARG A 74 0.78 -5.85 6.84
N TYR A 75 1.47 -4.95 6.14
CA TYR A 75 0.90 -4.25 5.00
C TYR A 75 1.62 -4.68 3.73
N GLU A 76 0.86 -4.83 2.66
CA GLU A 76 1.43 -5.18 1.37
C GLU A 76 0.55 -4.63 0.25
N ILE A 77 1.12 -4.52 -0.93
CA ILE A 77 0.39 -4.05 -2.10
C ILE A 77 -0.74 -5.03 -2.41
N ALA A 78 -1.92 -4.48 -2.66
CA ALA A 78 -3.11 -5.30 -2.88
C ALA A 78 -3.04 -6.08 -4.18
N ASP A 79 -2.45 -5.49 -5.23
CA ASP A 79 -2.36 -6.13 -6.53
C ASP A 79 -1.03 -6.83 -6.66
N PRO A 80 -1.02 -8.16 -6.69
CA PRO A 80 0.23 -8.92 -6.77
C PRO A 80 1.02 -8.65 -8.05
N HIS A 81 0.38 -8.12 -9.08
CA HIS A 81 1.11 -7.79 -10.31
C HIS A 81 2.02 -6.59 -10.13
N LEU A 82 1.83 -5.80 -9.08
CA LEU A 82 2.68 -4.66 -8.80
C LEU A 82 3.88 -5.00 -7.94
N THR A 83 3.95 -6.22 -7.42
CA THR A 83 5.05 -6.62 -6.57
C THR A 83 6.13 -7.33 -7.38
N ARG A 84 7.33 -7.36 -6.82
CA ARG A 84 8.44 -8.07 -7.45
C ARG A 84 8.29 -9.58 -7.31
N ALA A 85 7.77 -10.02 -6.19
CA ALA A 85 7.65 -11.44 -5.92
C ALA A 85 6.50 -12.00 -6.73
N PRO A 86 6.75 -12.97 -7.60
CA PRO A 86 5.67 -13.55 -8.37
C PRO A 86 4.73 -14.31 -7.47
N ARG A 87 3.49 -14.30 -7.86
CA ARG A 87 2.48 -15.05 -7.17
C ARG A 87 2.00 -16.18 -8.04
N ARG A 88 1.69 -17.26 -7.37
CA ARG A 88 1.11 -18.38 -8.05
C ARG A 88 -0.40 -18.23 -8.00
N TYR A 89 -1.00 -18.32 -9.15
CA TYR A 89 -2.45 -18.27 -9.25
C TYR A 89 -2.99 -19.62 -9.67
N PRO A 90 -4.09 -20.03 -9.06
CA PRO A 90 -4.78 -21.22 -9.56
C PRO A 90 -5.22 -20.98 -10.98
N ARG A 91 -5.19 -22.01 -11.76
CA ARG A 91 -5.63 -21.94 -13.15
C ARG A 91 -7.02 -22.49 -13.30
#